data_c7af27ee3c694bb4c2e806bbf22432fe
#
_entry.id   c7af27ee3c694bb4c2e806bbf22432fe
#
_cell.length_a   1.000
_cell.length_b   1.000
_cell.length_c   1.000
_cell.angle_alpha   90.00
_cell.angle_beta   90.00
_cell.angle_gamma   90.00
#
_symmetry.space_group_name_H-M   'P 1'
#
loop_
_entity.id
_entity.type
_entity.pdbx_description
1 polymer ?
#
loop_
_entity_poly.entity_id
_entity_poly.type
_entity_poly.pdbx_seq_one_letter_code
_entity_poly.pdbx_strand_id
1 'polypeptide(L)'
;MWRSPTITREGMMAKKMMDPIHPGEILMEEFLEPLGISQYRLAKDISVSPRRINEIVHGKRSITADTALRLAKFFGTTDRFWLNLQVRYDLEIEKDRLSGVLERDVAVFQAAG
;
A
#
# COMPACT_ATOMS: atom_id res chain seq x y z
N MET A 1 -27.81 0.09 0.55
CA MET A 1 -27.48 -0.22 0.22
C MET A 1 -26.52 -0.74 -0.46
N TRP A 2 -26.47 -1.26 -0.96
CA TRP A 2 -25.50 -1.93 -1.51
C TRP A 2 -24.95 -1.34 -2.64
N ARG A 3 -23.85 -1.49 -2.88
CA ARG A 3 -23.22 -0.90 -3.85
C ARG A 3 -23.49 -1.41 -5.11
N SER A 4 -22.90 -0.82 -6.05
CA SER A 4 -23.10 -1.17 -7.42
C SER A 4 -22.86 -2.62 -7.64
N PRO A 5 -23.73 -3.28 -8.35
CA PRO A 5 -23.51 -4.67 -8.65
C PRO A 5 -22.52 -4.88 -9.76
N THR A 6 -22.13 -3.84 -10.47
CA THR A 6 -21.26 -4.05 -11.61
C THR A 6 -19.85 -4.43 -11.21
N ILE A 7 -19.41 -4.03 -10.03
CA ILE A 7 -18.11 -4.43 -9.55
C ILE A 7 -18.31 -5.18 -8.26
N THR A 8 -18.20 -6.48 -8.33
CA THR A 8 -18.32 -7.28 -7.14
C THR A 8 -17.01 -7.23 -6.39
N ARG A 9 -17.06 -7.59 -5.13
CA ARG A 9 -15.85 -7.68 -4.35
C ARG A 9 -14.88 -8.67 -4.98
N GLU A 10 -15.38 -9.79 -5.44
CA GLU A 10 -14.52 -10.79 -6.09
C GLU A 10 -13.89 -10.26 -7.36
N GLY A 11 -14.64 -9.52 -8.15
CA GLY A 11 -14.10 -8.95 -9.37
C GLY A 11 -13.01 -7.94 -9.11
N MET A 12 -13.21 -7.08 -8.12
CA MET A 12 -12.19 -6.12 -7.74
C MET A 12 -10.95 -6.81 -7.20
N MET A 13 -11.14 -7.84 -6.39
CA MET A 13 -10.02 -8.57 -5.83
C MET A 13 -9.20 -9.25 -6.92
N ALA A 14 -9.88 -9.87 -7.88
CA ALA A 14 -9.19 -10.55 -8.96
C ALA A 14 -8.35 -9.56 -9.76
N LYS A 15 -8.91 -8.39 -10.06
CA LYS A 15 -8.16 -7.38 -10.80
C LYS A 15 -6.95 -6.89 -10.00
N LYS A 16 -7.16 -6.63 -8.73
CA LYS A 16 -6.07 -6.11 -7.89
C LYS A 16 -5.00 -7.17 -7.63
N MET A 17 -5.36 -8.44 -7.71
CA MET A 17 -4.35 -9.50 -7.55
C MET A 17 -3.41 -9.56 -8.73
N MET A 18 -3.82 -9.09 -9.91
CA MET A 18 -2.95 -9.05 -11.07
C MET A 18 -2.03 -7.86 -11.07
N ASP A 19 -2.43 -6.77 -10.43
CA ASP A 19 -1.64 -5.55 -10.33
C ASP A 19 -1.19 -5.32 -8.90
N PRO A 20 0.04 -4.87 -8.69
CA PRO A 20 0.46 -4.52 -7.34
C PRO A 20 -0.44 -3.44 -6.75
N ILE A 21 -0.79 -3.59 -5.48
CA ILE A 21 -1.68 -2.67 -4.80
C ILE A 21 -0.85 -1.72 -3.95
N HIS A 22 -0.88 -0.44 -4.31
CA HIS A 22 -0.16 0.57 -3.53
C HIS A 22 -0.89 0.81 -2.20
N PRO A 23 -0.14 0.99 -1.11
CA PRO A 23 -0.78 1.25 0.21
C PRO A 23 -1.73 2.44 0.18
N GLY A 24 -1.52 3.40 -0.71
CA GLY A 24 -2.42 4.55 -0.84
C GLY A 24 -3.82 4.16 -1.26
N GLU A 25 -3.97 3.09 -2.04
CA GLU A 25 -5.30 2.60 -2.40
C GLU A 25 -6.01 2.05 -1.18
N ILE A 26 -5.28 1.32 -0.34
CA ILE A 26 -5.86 0.77 0.88
C ILE A 26 -6.26 1.92 1.82
N LEU A 27 -5.39 2.90 1.97
CA LEU A 27 -5.69 4.07 2.79
C LEU A 27 -6.99 4.74 2.32
N MET A 28 -7.11 4.97 1.03
CA MET A 28 -8.28 5.65 0.50
C MET A 28 -9.54 4.80 0.57
N GLU A 29 -9.47 3.59 0.04
CA GLU A 29 -10.66 2.76 -0.14
C GLU A 29 -11.13 2.06 1.11
N GLU A 30 -10.20 1.69 1.99
CA GLU A 30 -10.56 0.90 3.16
C GLU A 30 -10.65 1.74 4.43
N PHE A 31 -10.12 2.95 4.43
CA PHE A 31 -10.13 3.79 5.62
C PHE A 31 -10.80 5.13 5.40
N LEU A 32 -10.32 5.93 4.45
CA LEU A 32 -10.86 7.28 4.31
C LEU A 32 -12.30 7.28 3.82
N GLU A 33 -12.59 6.54 2.76
CA GLU A 33 -13.94 6.53 2.22
C GLU A 33 -14.95 5.91 3.19
N PRO A 34 -14.71 4.72 3.74
CA PRO A 34 -15.68 4.14 4.65
C PRO A 34 -15.90 4.95 5.91
N LEU A 35 -14.88 5.65 6.39
CA LEU A 35 -14.99 6.43 7.61
C LEU A 35 -15.43 7.86 7.37
N GLY A 36 -15.57 8.26 6.12
CA GLY A 36 -15.98 9.63 5.79
C GLY A 36 -14.96 10.67 6.16
N ILE A 37 -13.67 10.31 6.11
CA ILE A 37 -12.58 11.20 6.49
C ILE A 37 -11.92 11.73 5.23
N SER A 38 -11.77 13.06 5.13
CA SER A 38 -11.09 13.64 4.00
C SER A 38 -9.58 13.53 4.15
N GLN A 39 -8.88 13.62 3.02
CA GLN A 39 -7.42 13.64 3.04
C GLN A 39 -6.89 14.82 3.86
N TYR A 40 -7.54 15.96 3.72
CA TYR A 40 -7.12 17.16 4.46
C TYR A 40 -7.25 16.93 5.96
N ARG A 41 -8.38 16.37 6.39
CA ARG A 41 -8.59 16.10 7.81
C ARG A 41 -7.57 15.11 8.34
N LEU A 42 -7.30 14.05 7.60
CA LEU A 42 -6.29 13.08 8.02
C LEU A 42 -4.95 13.76 8.19
N ALA A 43 -4.53 14.53 7.19
CA ALA A 43 -3.24 15.21 7.24
C ALA A 43 -3.14 16.09 8.47
N LYS A 44 -4.20 16.85 8.73
CA LYS A 44 -4.24 17.74 9.88
C LYS A 44 -4.13 16.95 11.19
N ASP A 45 -4.91 15.88 11.30
CA ASP A 45 -5.00 15.13 12.56
C ASP A 45 -3.73 14.32 12.86
N ILE A 46 -2.95 13.97 11.85
CA ILE A 46 -1.69 13.26 12.08
C ILE A 46 -0.47 14.18 11.91
N SER A 47 -0.73 15.47 11.70
CA SER A 47 0.31 16.51 11.64
C SER A 47 1.33 16.31 10.53
N VAL A 48 0.82 16.06 9.34
CA VAL A 48 1.65 16.02 8.13
C VAL A 48 1.02 16.95 7.11
N SER A 49 1.76 17.26 6.04
CA SER A 49 1.21 18.14 5.02
C SER A 49 0.10 17.43 4.25
N PRO A 50 -0.92 18.16 3.80
CA PRO A 50 -1.93 17.56 2.92
C PRO A 50 -1.32 16.98 1.65
N ARG A 51 -0.24 17.58 1.17
CA ARG A 51 0.46 17.08 0.00
C ARG A 51 1.01 15.66 0.21
N ARG A 52 1.53 15.39 1.41
CA ARG A 52 2.04 14.05 1.71
C ARG A 52 0.94 13.01 1.55
N ILE A 53 -0.24 13.29 2.13
CA ILE A 53 -1.36 12.33 2.05
C ILE A 53 -1.82 12.20 0.60
N ASN A 54 -1.93 13.30 -0.12
CA ASN A 54 -2.35 13.27 -1.50
C ASN A 54 -1.41 12.43 -2.37
N GLU A 55 -0.11 12.59 -2.17
CA GLU A 55 0.87 11.83 -2.93
C GLU A 55 0.83 10.35 -2.60
N ILE A 56 0.59 10.00 -1.34
CA ILE A 56 0.46 8.60 -0.95
C ILE A 56 -0.78 7.99 -1.59
N VAL A 57 -1.90 8.68 -1.51
CA VAL A 57 -3.16 8.19 -2.08
C VAL A 57 -3.04 7.96 -3.58
N HIS A 58 -2.28 8.80 -4.26
CA HIS A 58 -2.09 8.67 -5.70
C HIS A 58 -0.92 7.76 -6.09
N GLY A 59 -0.33 7.07 -5.13
CA GLY A 59 0.73 6.12 -5.42
C GLY A 59 2.07 6.75 -5.75
N LYS A 60 2.23 8.04 -5.46
CA LYS A 60 3.44 8.78 -5.82
C LYS A 60 4.44 8.92 -4.67
N ARG A 61 4.10 8.42 -3.51
CA ARG A 61 4.95 8.49 -2.33
C ARG A 61 4.74 7.23 -1.51
N SER A 62 5.83 6.68 -1.02
CA SER A 62 5.80 5.49 -0.16
C SER A 62 5.38 5.86 1.25
N ILE A 63 4.84 4.88 1.96
CA ILE A 63 4.60 5.02 3.39
C ILE A 63 5.89 4.67 4.11
N THR A 64 6.48 5.66 4.76
CA THR A 64 7.69 5.49 5.54
C THR A 64 7.33 5.10 6.97
N ALA A 65 8.35 4.76 7.78
CA ALA A 65 8.12 4.43 9.18
C ALA A 65 7.42 5.59 9.91
N ASP A 66 7.82 6.83 9.62
CA ASP A 66 7.19 8.00 10.23
C ASP A 66 5.68 8.01 9.95
N THR A 67 5.32 7.89 8.68
CA THR A 67 3.91 7.92 8.31
C THR A 67 3.17 6.71 8.86
N ALA A 68 3.80 5.54 8.86
CA ALA A 68 3.18 4.32 9.39
C ALA A 68 2.83 4.46 10.86
N LEU A 69 3.72 5.05 11.65
CA LEU A 69 3.48 5.26 13.07
C LEU A 69 2.32 6.24 13.30
N ARG A 70 2.26 7.29 12.49
CA ARG A 70 1.19 8.27 12.61
C ARG A 70 -0.17 7.69 12.23
N LEU A 71 -0.21 6.94 11.14
CA LEU A 71 -1.43 6.29 10.69
C LEU A 71 -1.89 5.23 11.69
N ALA A 72 -0.95 4.46 12.23
CA ALA A 72 -1.26 3.43 13.20
C ALA A 72 -1.91 4.02 14.43
N LYS A 73 -1.37 5.12 14.92
CA LYS A 73 -1.93 5.79 16.10
C LYS A 73 -3.33 6.32 15.81
N PHE A 74 -3.50 6.96 14.66
CA PHE A 74 -4.78 7.58 14.32
C PHE A 74 -5.87 6.54 14.13
N PHE A 75 -5.59 5.49 13.38
CA PHE A 75 -6.59 4.48 13.03
C PHE A 75 -6.66 3.31 14.02
N GLY A 76 -5.70 3.20 14.93
CA GLY A 76 -5.69 2.09 15.88
C GLY A 76 -5.20 0.78 15.29
N THR A 77 -4.44 0.84 14.21
CA THR A 77 -3.80 -0.36 13.65
C THR A 77 -2.41 -0.52 14.25
N THR A 78 -1.71 -1.58 13.85
CA THR A 78 -0.30 -1.69 14.19
C THR A 78 0.52 -0.87 13.19
N ASP A 79 1.73 -0.51 13.58
CA ASP A 79 2.64 0.19 12.67
C ASP A 79 3.07 -0.73 11.52
N ARG A 80 3.23 -2.02 11.81
CA ARG A 80 3.61 -2.99 10.78
C ARG A 80 2.54 -3.19 9.73
N PHE A 81 1.28 -2.96 10.06
CA PHE A 81 0.22 -3.07 9.07
C PHE A 81 0.54 -2.22 7.85
N TRP A 82 0.86 -0.93 8.09
CA TRP A 82 1.12 -0.01 6.99
C TRP A 82 2.44 -0.30 6.28
N LEU A 83 3.47 -0.65 7.04
CA LEU A 83 4.77 -0.97 6.44
C LEU A 83 4.72 -2.28 5.67
N ASN A 84 3.94 -3.25 6.13
CA ASN A 84 3.80 -4.51 5.40
C ASN A 84 3.13 -4.29 4.05
N LEU A 85 2.15 -3.39 3.99
CA LEU A 85 1.53 -3.05 2.71
C LEU A 85 2.56 -2.46 1.75
N GLN A 86 3.41 -1.59 2.25
CA GLN A 86 4.44 -0.96 1.42
C GLN A 86 5.48 -1.98 0.97
N VAL A 87 5.94 -2.82 1.87
CA VAL A 87 6.93 -3.83 1.52
C VAL A 87 6.38 -4.78 0.47
N ARG A 88 5.15 -5.20 0.63
CA ARG A 88 4.52 -6.09 -0.33
C ARG A 88 4.46 -5.45 -1.71
N TYR A 89 4.03 -4.19 -1.77
CA TYR A 89 3.97 -3.46 -3.02
C TYR A 89 5.35 -3.37 -3.66
N ASP A 90 6.35 -2.96 -2.87
CA ASP A 90 7.70 -2.79 -3.37
C ASP A 90 8.27 -4.10 -3.91
N LEU A 91 8.03 -5.20 -3.20
CA LEU A 91 8.52 -6.51 -3.64
C LEU A 91 7.86 -6.96 -4.93
N GLU A 92 6.55 -6.73 -5.06
CA GLU A 92 5.85 -7.13 -6.27
C GLU A 92 6.33 -6.35 -7.48
N ILE A 93 6.55 -5.05 -7.31
CA ILE A 93 7.07 -4.22 -8.39
C ILE A 93 8.47 -4.70 -8.80
N GLU A 94 9.34 -4.94 -7.82
CA GLU A 94 10.71 -5.36 -8.12
C GLU A 94 10.77 -6.76 -8.71
N LYS A 95 9.92 -7.67 -8.26
CA LYS A 95 9.87 -9.01 -8.85
C LYS A 95 9.52 -8.96 -10.31
N ASP A 96 8.58 -8.11 -10.68
CA ASP A 96 8.23 -7.94 -12.08
C ASP A 96 9.40 -7.35 -12.87
N ARG A 97 10.03 -6.33 -12.30
CA ARG A 97 11.14 -5.67 -12.98
C ARG A 97 12.34 -6.59 -13.14
N LEU A 98 12.57 -7.46 -12.16
CA LEU A 98 13.71 -8.37 -12.14
C LEU A 98 13.41 -9.75 -12.71
N SER A 99 12.25 -9.90 -13.37
CA SER A 99 11.88 -11.18 -13.95
C SER A 99 12.95 -11.64 -14.94
N GLY A 100 13.49 -12.83 -14.70
CA GLY A 100 14.57 -13.38 -15.52
C GLY A 100 15.95 -12.86 -15.17
N VAL A 101 16.04 -11.72 -14.50
CA VAL A 101 17.32 -11.11 -14.17
C VAL A 101 17.98 -11.86 -13.01
N LEU A 102 17.20 -12.21 -12.00
CA LEU A 102 17.74 -12.87 -10.84
C LEU A 102 18.33 -14.24 -11.20
N GLU A 103 17.64 -14.97 -12.05
CA GLU A 103 18.13 -16.27 -12.50
C GLU A 103 19.40 -16.15 -13.31
N ARG A 104 19.50 -15.11 -14.11
CA ARG A 104 20.66 -14.91 -14.99
C ARG A 104 21.85 -14.33 -14.24
N ASP A 105 21.60 -13.35 -13.38
CA ASP A 105 22.66 -12.52 -12.84
C ASP A 105 23.06 -12.81 -11.39
N VAL A 106 22.23 -13.55 -10.65
CA VAL A 106 22.49 -13.82 -9.25
C VAL A 106 22.70 -15.31 -9.03
N ALA A 107 23.90 -15.65 -8.59
CA ALA A 107 24.23 -17.04 -8.32
C ALA A 107 23.68 -17.44 -6.95
N VAL A 108 23.37 -18.73 -6.83
CA VAL A 108 22.96 -19.27 -5.53
C VAL A 108 24.25 -19.74 -4.82
N PHE A 109 24.43 -19.29 -3.59
CA PHE A 109 25.56 -19.71 -2.80
C PHE A 109 25.44 -21.20 -2.49
N GLN A 110 26.53 -21.93 -2.68
CA GLN A 110 26.52 -23.34 -2.36
C GLN A 110 27.56 -23.59 -1.29
N ALA A 111 27.07 -24.09 -0.16
CA ALA A 111 27.99 -24.42 0.92
C ALA A 111 28.86 -25.61 0.51
N ALA A 112 30.10 -25.52 0.90
CA ALA A 112 31.04 -26.64 0.63
C ALA A 112 30.63 -27.86 1.42
N GLY A 113 30.75 -28.97 0.84
CA GLY A 113 30.54 -30.22 1.53
C GLY A 113 29.26 -30.91 1.34
#